data_acced29a175dc496842d764af773d1c4
#
_entry.id   acced29a175dc496842d764af773d1c4
#
_cell.length_a   1.000
_cell.length_b   1.000
_cell.length_c   1.000
_cell.angle_alpha   90.00
_cell.angle_beta   90.00
_cell.angle_gamma   90.00
#
_symmetry.space_group_name_H-M   'P 1'
#
loop_
_entity.id
_entity.type
_entity.pdbx_description
1 polymer ?
#
loop_
_entity_poly.entity_id
_entity_poly.type
_entity_poly.pdbx_seq_one_letter_code
_entity_poly.pdbx_strand_id
1 'polypeptide(L)' 'MALIVLEDLLTPEQKARTWRDSELFASDYIVPLADHPQRADYMTYRAALRAWPSTEDFPNTRPELGE' A
#
# COMPACT_ATOMS: atom_id res chain seq x y z
N MET A 1 -8.23 -29.42 -14.23
CA MET A 1 -9.10 -28.36 -13.69
C MET A 1 -8.27 -27.14 -13.36
N ALA A 2 -8.66 -26.01 -13.90
CA ALA A 2 -7.93 -24.78 -13.60
C ALA A 2 -8.28 -24.31 -12.18
N LEU A 3 -7.24 -23.96 -11.43
CA LEU A 3 -7.44 -23.34 -10.14
C LEU A 3 -7.71 -21.85 -10.35
N ILE A 4 -8.81 -21.38 -9.79
CA ILE A 4 -9.12 -19.96 -9.81
C ILE A 4 -8.31 -19.32 -8.70
N VAL A 5 -7.40 -18.42 -9.08
CA VAL A 5 -6.65 -17.65 -8.11
C VAL A 5 -7.60 -16.62 -7.50
N LEU A 6 -7.61 -16.49 -6.19
CA LEU A 6 -8.51 -15.59 -5.51
C LEU A 6 -8.40 -14.16 -6.06
N GLU A 7 -7.22 -13.74 -6.44
CA GLU A 7 -6.97 -12.43 -7.04
C GLU A 7 -7.78 -12.18 -8.29
N ASP A 8 -8.04 -13.23 -9.09
CA ASP A 8 -8.80 -13.10 -10.33
C ASP A 8 -10.27 -12.76 -10.08
N LEU A 9 -10.73 -12.96 -8.85
CA LEU A 9 -12.10 -12.67 -8.47
C LEU A 9 -12.27 -11.25 -7.93
N LEU A 10 -11.16 -10.52 -7.73
CA LEU A 10 -11.18 -9.19 -7.14
C LEU A 10 -11.29 -8.12 -8.22
N THR A 11 -12.00 -7.05 -7.91
CA THR A 11 -11.99 -5.86 -8.75
C THR A 11 -10.63 -5.18 -8.66
N PRO A 12 -10.26 -4.31 -9.63
CA PRO A 12 -9.02 -3.54 -9.53
C PRO A 12 -8.90 -2.76 -8.22
N GLU A 13 -10.02 -2.20 -7.73
CA GLU A 13 -10.04 -1.47 -6.46
C GLU A 13 -9.75 -2.39 -5.27
N GLN A 14 -10.30 -3.59 -5.28
CA GLN A 14 -10.05 -4.56 -4.22
C GLN A 14 -8.60 -5.03 -4.23
N LYS A 15 -8.04 -5.28 -5.41
CA LYS A 15 -6.62 -5.65 -5.55
C LYS A 15 -5.72 -4.53 -5.03
N ALA A 16 -6.06 -3.30 -5.36
CA ALA A 16 -5.30 -2.13 -4.93
C ALA A 16 -5.31 -1.99 -3.41
N ARG A 17 -6.48 -2.16 -2.78
CA ARG A 17 -6.60 -2.09 -1.33
C ARG A 17 -5.84 -3.22 -0.64
N THR A 18 -5.86 -4.41 -1.20
CA THR A 18 -5.12 -5.55 -0.67
C THR A 18 -3.61 -5.27 -0.74
N TRP A 19 -3.14 -4.75 -1.86
CA TRP A 19 -1.74 -4.35 -2.01
C TRP A 19 -1.37 -3.27 -0.99
N ARG A 20 -2.21 -2.24 -0.86
CA ARG A 20 -2.00 -1.16 0.10
C ARG A 20 -1.88 -1.71 1.53
N ASP A 21 -2.80 -2.58 1.91
CA ASP A 21 -2.81 -3.15 3.25
C ASP A 21 -1.56 -3.99 3.51
N SER A 22 -1.08 -4.72 2.49
CA SER A 22 0.19 -5.45 2.56
C SER A 22 1.36 -4.51 2.81
N GLU A 23 1.39 -3.38 2.11
CA GLU A 23 2.47 -2.39 2.25
C GLU A 23 2.44 -1.74 3.63
N LEU A 24 1.26 -1.42 4.14
CA LEU A 24 1.11 -0.88 5.48
C LEU A 24 1.57 -1.89 6.52
N PHE A 25 1.17 -3.14 6.38
CA PHE A 25 1.57 -4.20 7.30
C PHE A 25 3.09 -4.41 7.27
N ALA A 26 3.69 -4.47 6.08
CA ALA A 26 5.13 -4.71 5.92
C ALA A 26 5.96 -3.57 6.52
N SER A 27 5.42 -2.36 6.59
CA SER A 27 6.14 -1.20 7.12
C SER A 27 5.75 -0.83 8.56
N ASP A 28 4.82 -1.56 9.18
CA ASP A 28 4.35 -1.26 10.55
C ASP A 28 5.50 -1.26 11.56
N TYR A 29 6.48 -2.15 11.40
CA TYR A 29 7.59 -2.25 12.34
C TYR A 29 8.46 -1.00 12.37
N ILE A 30 8.42 -0.19 11.31
CA ILE A 30 9.24 1.01 11.19
C ILE A 30 8.68 2.16 12.04
N VAL A 31 7.35 2.17 12.25
CA VAL A 31 6.69 3.28 12.95
C VAL A 31 7.31 3.56 14.32
N PRO A 32 7.54 2.55 15.19
CA PRO A 32 8.16 2.81 16.48
C PRO A 32 9.68 2.95 16.47
N LEU A 33 10.33 2.76 15.30
CA LEU A 33 11.78 2.79 15.20
C LEU A 33 12.27 4.20 14.85
N ALA A 34 12.35 5.07 15.86
CA ALA A 34 12.75 6.46 15.65
C ALA A 34 14.11 6.60 14.96
N ASP A 35 15.00 5.64 15.13
CA ASP A 35 16.35 5.67 14.58
C ASP A 35 16.44 5.09 13.16
N HIS A 36 15.34 4.57 12.62
CA HIS A 36 15.37 3.99 11.29
C HIS A 36 15.70 5.08 10.26
N PRO A 37 16.73 4.86 9.40
CA PRO A 37 17.18 5.91 8.49
C PRO A 37 16.13 6.34 7.47
N GLN A 38 15.18 5.49 7.15
CA GLN A 38 14.13 5.79 6.17
C GLN A 38 12.77 6.06 6.83
N ARG A 39 12.75 6.24 8.16
CA ARG A 39 11.47 6.39 8.86
C ARG A 39 10.63 7.55 8.31
N ALA A 40 11.26 8.71 8.07
CA ALA A 40 10.54 9.87 7.55
C ALA A 40 9.90 9.57 6.20
N ASP A 41 10.65 8.92 5.30
CA ASP A 41 10.14 8.53 3.99
C ASP A 41 8.99 7.54 4.10
N TYR A 42 9.11 6.56 4.99
CA TYR A 42 8.05 5.58 5.21
C TYR A 42 6.82 6.21 5.83
N MET A 43 6.97 7.17 6.74
CA MET A 43 5.81 7.85 7.33
C MET A 43 5.03 8.62 6.27
N THR A 44 5.73 9.29 5.35
CA THR A 44 5.10 9.99 4.22
C THR A 44 4.43 9.00 3.28
N TYR A 45 5.11 7.91 2.96
CA TYR A 45 4.58 6.85 2.09
C TYR A 45 3.32 6.24 2.69
N ARG A 46 3.33 5.91 3.99
CA ARG A 46 2.19 5.33 4.68
C ARG A 46 0.98 6.29 4.67
N ALA A 47 1.23 7.60 4.84
CA ALA A 47 0.16 8.58 4.75
C ALA A 47 -0.45 8.61 3.35
N ALA A 48 0.39 8.53 2.31
CA ALA A 48 -0.06 8.47 0.93
C ALA A 48 -0.87 7.20 0.66
N LEU A 49 -0.44 6.06 1.21
CA LEU A 49 -1.17 4.79 1.08
C LEU A 49 -2.57 4.89 1.69
N ARG A 50 -2.69 5.51 2.86
CA ARG A 50 -3.99 5.67 3.52
C ARG A 50 -4.91 6.58 2.73
N ALA A 51 -4.38 7.63 2.12
CA ALA A 51 -5.16 8.59 1.34
C ALA A 51 -5.48 8.09 -0.08
N TRP A 52 -4.73 7.11 -0.56
CA TRP A 52 -4.79 6.66 -1.95
C TRP A 52 -6.20 6.33 -2.43
N PRO A 53 -7.02 5.56 -1.68
CA PRO A 53 -8.37 5.24 -2.15
C PRO A 53 -9.26 6.46 -2.36
N SER A 54 -8.91 7.61 -1.79
CA SER A 54 -9.66 8.85 -1.95
C SER A 54 -9.17 9.71 -3.12
N THR A 55 -8.11 9.29 -3.80
CA THR A 55 -7.56 10.06 -4.92
C THR A 55 -8.28 9.71 -6.21
N GLU A 56 -8.23 10.65 -7.17
CA GLU A 56 -8.87 10.45 -8.47
C GLU A 56 -8.19 9.34 -9.28
N ASP A 57 -6.91 9.14 -9.08
CA ASP A 57 -6.14 8.14 -9.82
C ASP A 57 -6.31 6.72 -9.29
N PHE A 58 -6.90 6.58 -8.09
CA PHE A 58 -7.10 5.25 -7.54
C PHE A 58 -7.98 4.40 -8.47
N PRO A 59 -7.61 3.18 -8.78
CA PRO A 59 -6.48 2.38 -8.29
C PRO A 59 -5.26 2.36 -9.23
N ASN A 60 -5.11 3.33 -10.11
CA ASN A 60 -4.17 3.25 -11.25
C ASN A 60 -2.74 3.64 -10.89
N THR A 61 -2.57 4.72 -10.11
CA THR A 61 -1.24 5.22 -9.78
C THR A 61 -0.93 4.93 -8.32
N ARG A 62 -0.02 3.97 -8.07
CA ARG A 62 0.37 3.60 -6.71
C ARG A 62 1.31 4.63 -6.11
N PRO A 63 1.15 4.93 -4.79
CA PRO A 63 2.15 5.72 -4.10
C PRO A 63 3.51 5.04 -4.15
N GLU A 64 4.57 5.83 -4.16
CA GLU A 64 5.94 5.33 -4.18
C GLU A 64 6.72 5.87 -3.00
N LEU A 65 7.60 5.02 -2.46
CA LEU A 65 8.47 5.39 -1.36
C LEU A 65 9.47 6.45 -1.83
N GLY A 66 9.64 7.50 -1.02
CA GLY A 66 10.59 8.55 -1.34
C GLY A 66 10.05 9.65 -2.24
N GLU A 67 8.77 9.62 -2.52
CA GLU A 67 8.09 10.63 -3.33
C GLU A 67 7.58 11.79 -2.48
#